data_357783abeaea0fb10bd1f1e34d2fde08
#
_entry.id   357783abeaea0fb10bd1f1e34d2fde08
#
_cell.length_a   1.000
_cell.length_b   1.000
_cell.length_c   1.000
_cell.angle_alpha   90.00
_cell.angle_beta   90.00
_cell.angle_gamma   90.00
#
_symmetry.space_group_name_H-M   'P 1'
#
loop_
_entity.id
_entity.type
_entity.pdbx_description
1 polymer ?
#
loop_
_entity_poly.entity_id
_entity_poly.type
_entity_poly.pdbx_seq_one_letter_code
_entity_poly.pdbx_strand_id
1 'polypeptide(L)'
;MIQLFTELQEKKNVRSNLSALRASLKEATEEQKAQAIEFVRGHEDLVFGFLQEEDAKTRKNAALLLGDLAVQNALQPLWKAYTREQTLFVKSAYLEAMKALHAEEILSQLKDRLAELEGEPVT
;
A
#
# COMPACT_ATOMS: atom_id res chain seq x y z
N MET A 1 6.14 -10.37 -12.20
CA MET A 1 5.12 -10.00 -11.21
C MET A 1 3.98 -11.00 -11.06
N ILE A 2 3.51 -11.57 -12.15
CA ILE A 2 2.37 -12.50 -12.08
C ILE A 2 2.64 -13.65 -11.12
N GLN A 3 3.85 -14.22 -11.15
CA GLN A 3 4.20 -15.31 -10.24
C GLN A 3 4.15 -14.87 -8.78
N LEU A 4 4.61 -13.65 -8.48
CA LEU A 4 4.55 -13.11 -7.12
C LEU A 4 3.11 -13.01 -6.64
N PHE A 5 2.22 -12.53 -7.50
CA PHE A 5 0.81 -12.40 -7.17
C PHE A 5 0.17 -13.77 -6.89
N THR A 6 0.48 -14.76 -7.72
CA THR A 6 -0.03 -16.11 -7.56
C THR A 6 0.40 -16.71 -6.23
N GLU A 7 1.68 -16.59 -5.89
CA GLU A 7 2.20 -17.13 -4.63
C GLU A 7 1.61 -16.40 -3.43
N LEU A 8 1.41 -15.08 -3.52
CA LEU A 8 0.79 -14.33 -2.44
C LEU A 8 -0.66 -14.77 -2.21
N GLN A 9 -1.41 -15.03 -3.29
CA GLN A 9 -2.77 -15.54 -3.19
C GLN A 9 -2.80 -16.91 -2.51
N GLU A 10 -1.79 -17.73 -2.77
CA GLU A 10 -1.67 -19.05 -2.17
C GLU A 10 -1.06 -19.00 -0.77
N LYS A 11 -0.68 -17.81 -0.31
CA LYS A 11 -0.02 -17.58 0.98
C LYS A 11 1.27 -18.36 1.12
N LYS A 12 2.04 -18.44 0.02
CA LYS A 12 3.35 -19.08 -0.02
C LYS A 12 4.43 -18.04 0.04
N ASN A 13 5.44 -18.27 0.89
CA ASN A 13 6.62 -17.40 1.01
C ASN A 13 6.22 -15.92 1.09
N VAL A 14 5.22 -15.61 1.89
CA VAL A 14 4.60 -14.28 1.92
C VAL A 14 5.63 -13.19 2.18
N ARG A 15 6.48 -13.34 3.19
CA ARG A 15 7.49 -12.33 3.52
C ARG A 15 8.42 -12.06 2.33
N SER A 16 8.97 -13.11 1.73
CA SER A 16 9.89 -13.00 0.60
C SER A 16 9.21 -12.37 -0.61
N ASN A 17 7.98 -12.78 -0.87
CA ASN A 17 7.24 -12.29 -2.04
C ASN A 17 6.82 -10.84 -1.88
N LEU A 18 6.43 -10.43 -0.67
CA LEU A 18 6.14 -9.02 -0.41
C LEU A 18 7.38 -8.16 -0.58
N SER A 19 8.52 -8.63 -0.06
CA SER A 19 9.79 -7.93 -0.21
C SER A 19 10.19 -7.81 -1.67
N ALA A 20 10.07 -8.91 -2.42
CA ALA A 20 10.39 -8.93 -3.85
C ALA A 20 9.49 -8.00 -4.65
N LEU A 21 8.20 -7.98 -4.34
CA LEU A 21 7.25 -7.10 -5.01
C LEU A 21 7.60 -5.63 -4.75
N ARG A 22 7.89 -5.27 -3.50
CA ARG A 22 8.29 -3.90 -3.17
C ARG A 22 9.56 -3.49 -3.91
N ALA A 23 10.55 -4.39 -3.97
CA ALA A 23 11.79 -4.12 -4.70
C ALA A 23 11.53 -3.92 -6.19
N SER A 24 10.66 -4.75 -6.77
CA SER A 24 10.29 -4.64 -8.18
C SER A 24 9.59 -3.32 -8.49
N LEU A 25 8.80 -2.80 -7.57
CA LEU A 25 8.07 -1.55 -7.78
C LEU A 25 8.97 -0.33 -7.89
N LYS A 26 10.18 -0.40 -7.34
CA LYS A 26 11.13 0.72 -7.42
C LYS A 26 11.58 1.00 -8.84
N GLU A 27 11.62 -0.03 -9.68
CA GLU A 27 12.07 0.07 -11.06
C GLU A 27 10.96 -0.28 -12.05
N ALA A 28 9.73 -0.35 -11.56
CA ALA A 28 8.60 -0.76 -12.38
C ALA A 28 8.18 0.32 -13.36
N THR A 29 7.71 -0.12 -14.52
CA THR A 29 7.04 0.78 -15.48
C THR A 29 5.68 1.18 -14.93
N GLU A 30 5.08 2.20 -15.51
CA GLU A 30 3.74 2.64 -15.12
C GLU A 30 2.72 1.50 -15.29
N GLU A 31 2.88 0.71 -16.36
CA GLU A 31 2.02 -0.45 -16.59
C GLU A 31 2.15 -1.50 -15.50
N GLN A 32 3.38 -1.79 -15.09
CA GLN A 32 3.62 -2.76 -14.02
C GLN A 32 3.07 -2.27 -12.68
N LYS A 33 3.21 -0.98 -12.40
CA LYS A 33 2.63 -0.40 -11.19
C LYS A 33 1.11 -0.51 -11.21
N ALA A 34 0.50 -0.24 -12.37
CA ALA A 34 -0.94 -0.36 -12.53
C ALA A 34 -1.41 -1.80 -12.27
N GLN A 35 -0.64 -2.78 -12.75
CA GLN A 35 -0.96 -4.20 -12.50
C GLN A 35 -0.90 -4.52 -11.00
N ALA A 36 0.10 -3.99 -10.28
CA ALA A 36 0.21 -4.22 -8.85
C ALA A 36 -0.94 -3.57 -8.09
N ILE A 37 -1.32 -2.36 -8.46
CA ILE A 37 -2.44 -1.66 -7.85
C ILE A 37 -3.73 -2.44 -8.08
N GLU A 38 -3.94 -2.91 -9.30
CA GLU A 38 -5.13 -3.68 -9.65
C GLU A 38 -5.19 -5.00 -8.87
N PHE A 39 -4.04 -5.67 -8.72
CA PHE A 39 -3.98 -6.89 -7.93
C PHE A 39 -4.43 -6.62 -6.49
N VAL A 40 -3.86 -5.59 -5.87
CA VAL A 40 -4.18 -5.28 -4.46
C VAL A 40 -5.64 -4.86 -4.32
N ARG A 41 -6.17 -4.08 -5.25
CA ARG A 41 -7.58 -3.68 -5.23
C ARG A 41 -8.52 -4.89 -5.30
N GLY A 42 -8.14 -5.89 -6.05
CA GLY A 42 -8.92 -7.11 -6.16
C GLY A 42 -8.75 -8.07 -4.99
N HIS A 43 -7.75 -7.83 -4.13
CA HIS A 43 -7.40 -8.75 -3.04
C HIS A 43 -7.11 -8.00 -1.74
N GLU A 44 -7.86 -6.95 -1.46
CA GLU A 44 -7.61 -6.11 -0.28
C GLU A 44 -7.68 -6.92 1.03
N ASP A 45 -8.67 -7.79 1.15
CA ASP A 45 -8.81 -8.60 2.35
C ASP A 45 -7.60 -9.50 2.58
N LEU A 46 -7.05 -10.03 1.51
CA LEU A 46 -5.85 -10.86 1.58
C LEU A 46 -4.67 -10.04 2.11
N VAL A 47 -4.42 -8.88 1.52
CA VAL A 47 -3.28 -8.04 1.89
C VAL A 47 -3.46 -7.45 3.29
N PHE A 48 -4.66 -7.03 3.64
CA PHE A 48 -4.95 -6.56 5.00
C PHE A 48 -4.74 -7.68 6.01
N GLY A 49 -5.04 -8.93 5.64
CA GLY A 49 -4.78 -10.09 6.49
C GLY A 49 -3.31 -10.28 6.78
N PHE A 50 -2.42 -9.89 5.87
CA PHE A 50 -0.98 -9.99 6.11
C PHE A 50 -0.52 -9.07 7.25
N LEU A 51 -1.29 -8.04 7.58
CA LEU A 51 -0.99 -7.18 8.73
C LEU A 51 -1.19 -7.91 10.07
N GLN A 52 -1.81 -9.08 10.04
CA GLN A 52 -2.07 -9.87 11.24
C GLN A 52 -1.21 -11.13 11.33
N GLU A 53 -0.29 -11.31 10.37
CA GLU A 53 0.60 -12.47 10.38
C GLU A 53 1.55 -12.42 11.59
N GLU A 54 1.95 -13.59 12.06
CA GLU A 54 2.83 -13.68 13.21
C GLU A 54 4.22 -13.13 12.95
N ASP A 55 4.70 -13.25 11.70
CA ASP A 55 6.03 -12.77 11.34
C ASP A 55 6.04 -11.24 11.23
N ALA A 56 6.85 -10.60 12.05
CA ALA A 56 6.92 -9.15 12.12
C ALA A 56 7.36 -8.51 10.80
N LYS A 57 8.29 -9.15 10.09
CA LYS A 57 8.75 -8.62 8.80
C LYS A 57 7.68 -8.71 7.72
N THR A 58 6.83 -9.73 7.79
CA THR A 58 5.68 -9.84 6.90
C THR A 58 4.72 -8.68 7.15
N ARG A 59 4.41 -8.40 8.41
CA ARG A 59 3.53 -7.27 8.76
C ARG A 59 4.11 -5.95 8.27
N LYS A 60 5.41 -5.75 8.48
CA LYS A 60 6.11 -4.54 8.02
C LYS A 60 5.99 -4.38 6.51
N ASN A 61 6.33 -5.43 5.77
CA ASN A 61 6.34 -5.37 4.31
C ASN A 61 4.93 -5.16 3.73
N ALA A 62 3.92 -5.78 4.34
CA ALA A 62 2.55 -5.58 3.92
C ALA A 62 2.11 -4.11 4.11
N ALA A 63 2.45 -3.53 5.26
CA ALA A 63 2.11 -2.14 5.55
C ALA A 63 2.78 -1.19 4.55
N LEU A 64 4.08 -1.38 4.31
CA LEU A 64 4.82 -0.52 3.41
C LEU A 64 4.35 -0.67 1.96
N LEU A 65 3.97 -1.88 1.56
CA LEU A 65 3.40 -2.10 0.23
C LEU A 65 2.10 -1.32 0.05
N LEU A 66 1.24 -1.33 1.05
CA LEU A 66 -0.02 -0.58 1.00
C LEU A 66 0.23 0.92 0.84
N GLY A 67 1.26 1.44 1.49
CA GLY A 67 1.68 2.83 1.33
C GLY A 67 2.28 3.10 -0.05
N ASP A 68 3.15 2.19 -0.51
CA ASP A 68 3.81 2.31 -1.81
C ASP A 68 2.79 2.40 -2.96
N LEU A 69 1.70 1.66 -2.85
CA LEU A 69 0.66 1.61 -3.87
C LEU A 69 -0.49 2.58 -3.60
N ALA A 70 -0.38 3.38 -2.55
CA ALA A 70 -1.39 4.39 -2.18
C ALA A 70 -2.81 3.79 -2.07
N VAL A 71 -2.93 2.65 -1.40
CA VAL A 71 -4.21 1.98 -1.22
C VAL A 71 -5.03 2.71 -0.16
N GLN A 72 -5.95 3.57 -0.58
CA GLN A 72 -6.67 4.45 0.34
C GLN A 72 -7.50 3.69 1.38
N ASN A 73 -8.06 2.56 1.00
CA ASN A 73 -8.84 1.73 1.92
C ASN A 73 -7.99 1.11 3.04
N ALA A 74 -6.67 1.22 2.94
CA ALA A 74 -5.76 0.66 3.94
C ALA A 74 -5.66 1.50 5.21
N LEU A 75 -6.14 2.74 5.20
CA LEU A 75 -5.97 3.63 6.34
C LEU A 75 -6.53 3.04 7.63
N GLN A 76 -7.76 2.56 7.60
CA GLN A 76 -8.38 1.95 8.78
C GLN A 76 -7.70 0.65 9.23
N PRO A 77 -7.42 -0.30 8.32
CA PRO A 77 -6.67 -1.49 8.70
C PRO A 77 -5.29 -1.19 9.28
N LEU A 78 -4.59 -0.20 8.73
CA LEU A 78 -3.26 0.20 9.24
C LEU A 78 -3.38 0.80 10.63
N TRP A 79 -4.38 1.64 10.86
CA TRP A 79 -4.60 2.24 12.18
C TRP A 79 -4.92 1.17 13.22
N LYS A 80 -5.80 0.23 12.90
CA LYS A 80 -6.12 -0.88 13.79
C LYS A 80 -4.90 -1.73 14.11
N ALA A 81 -4.11 -2.02 13.08
CA ALA A 81 -2.88 -2.81 13.27
C ALA A 81 -1.89 -2.05 14.15
N TYR A 82 -1.76 -0.75 13.96
CA TYR A 82 -0.88 0.08 14.76
C TYR A 82 -1.24 0.01 16.25
N THR A 83 -2.51 0.07 16.58
CA THR A 83 -2.95 0.05 17.98
C THR A 83 -2.67 -1.26 18.68
N ARG A 84 -2.50 -2.34 17.94
CA ARG A 84 -2.22 -3.68 18.49
C ARG A 84 -0.75 -4.05 18.43
N GLU A 85 0.03 -3.34 17.63
CA GLU A 85 1.42 -3.70 17.37
C GLU A 85 2.31 -3.40 18.56
N GLN A 86 3.19 -4.33 18.89
CA GLN A 86 4.14 -4.17 19.99
C GLN A 86 5.59 -4.02 19.52
N THR A 87 5.86 -4.35 18.27
CA THR A 87 7.20 -4.28 17.69
C THR A 87 7.45 -2.89 17.10
N LEU A 88 8.46 -2.18 17.61
CA LEU A 88 8.70 -0.80 17.22
C LEU A 88 8.94 -0.59 15.75
N PHE A 89 9.74 -1.44 15.10
CA PHE A 89 10.02 -1.24 13.69
C PHE A 89 8.79 -1.48 12.81
N VAL A 90 7.85 -2.29 13.28
CA VAL A 90 6.59 -2.49 12.56
C VAL A 90 5.67 -1.29 12.77
N LYS A 91 5.62 -0.75 13.99
CA LYS A 91 4.85 0.47 14.25
C LYS A 91 5.33 1.62 13.35
N SER A 92 6.65 1.76 13.21
CA SER A 92 7.22 2.78 12.33
C SER A 92 6.76 2.59 10.88
N ALA A 93 6.69 1.35 10.43
CA ALA A 93 6.21 1.05 9.08
C ALA A 93 4.74 1.44 8.89
N TYR A 94 3.91 1.18 9.89
CA TYR A 94 2.50 1.58 9.83
C TYR A 94 2.37 3.10 9.74
N LEU A 95 3.14 3.83 10.54
CA LEU A 95 3.12 5.30 10.50
C LEU A 95 3.60 5.82 9.15
N GLU A 96 4.65 5.22 8.61
CA GLU A 96 5.18 5.61 7.31
C GLU A 96 4.15 5.38 6.21
N ALA A 97 3.47 4.23 6.23
CA ALA A 97 2.43 3.93 5.27
C ALA A 97 1.26 4.91 5.37
N MET A 98 0.82 5.20 6.60
CA MET A 98 -0.27 6.15 6.81
C MET A 98 0.10 7.56 6.36
N LYS A 99 1.35 7.97 6.58
CA LYS A 99 1.85 9.26 6.07
C LYS A 99 1.81 9.31 4.55
N ALA A 100 2.22 8.23 3.90
CA ALA A 100 2.21 8.16 2.44
C ALA A 100 0.79 8.28 1.90
N LEU A 101 -0.17 7.60 2.53
CA LEU A 101 -1.57 7.67 2.14
C LEU A 101 -2.14 9.07 2.34
N HIS A 102 -1.80 9.71 3.45
CA HIS A 102 -2.27 11.06 3.75
C HIS A 102 -1.69 12.08 2.77
N ALA A 103 -0.39 11.95 2.46
CA ALA A 103 0.26 12.84 1.50
C ALA A 103 -0.38 12.72 0.11
N GLU A 104 -0.70 11.50 -0.32
CA GLU A 104 -1.33 11.25 -1.60
C GLU A 104 -2.73 11.86 -1.65
N GLU A 105 -3.47 11.75 -0.57
CA GLU A 105 -4.79 12.36 -0.48
C GLU A 105 -4.71 13.88 -0.60
N ILE A 106 -3.78 14.49 0.09
CA ILE A 106 -3.57 15.94 0.03
C ILE A 106 -3.19 16.38 -1.39
N LEU A 107 -2.28 15.66 -2.03
CA LEU A 107 -1.88 15.95 -3.41
C LEU A 107 -3.05 15.86 -4.37
N SER A 108 -3.89 14.86 -4.20
CA SER A 108 -5.09 14.69 -5.02
C SER A 108 -6.04 15.88 -4.85
N GLN A 109 -6.26 16.29 -3.60
CA GLN A 109 -7.13 17.43 -3.29
C GLN A 109 -6.58 18.73 -3.88
N LEU A 110 -5.26 18.93 -3.83
CA LEU A 110 -4.62 20.10 -4.40
C LEU A 110 -4.74 20.14 -5.92
N LYS A 111 -4.58 19.00 -6.57
CA LYS A 111 -4.74 18.89 -8.01
C LYS A 111 -6.16 19.24 -8.44
N ASP A 112 -7.14 18.72 -7.72
CA ASP A 112 -8.55 18.99 -7.99
C ASP A 112 -8.83 20.48 -7.82
N ARG A 113 -8.27 21.09 -6.79
CA ARG A 113 -8.46 22.50 -6.52
C ARG A 113 -7.84 23.37 -7.60
N LEU A 114 -6.65 23.02 -8.06
CA LEU A 114 -6.00 23.73 -9.15
C LEU A 114 -6.80 23.62 -10.43
N ALA A 115 -7.34 22.44 -10.71
CA ALA A 115 -8.17 22.23 -11.88
C ALA A 115 -9.44 23.11 -11.82
N GLU A 116 -10.06 23.23 -10.66
CA GLU A 116 -11.21 24.11 -10.47
C GLU A 116 -10.85 25.56 -10.72
N LEU A 117 -9.70 26.00 -10.19
CA LEU A 117 -9.26 27.40 -10.37
C LEU A 117 -8.92 27.70 -11.83
N GLU A 118 -8.30 26.77 -12.52
CA GLU A 118 -7.94 26.94 -13.92
C GLU A 118 -9.15 26.88 -14.83
N GLY A 119 -10.15 26.11 -14.46
CA GLY A 119 -11.38 25.99 -15.23
C GLY A 119 -12.38 27.09 -14.94
N GLU A 120 -12.21 27.78 -13.84
CA GLU A 120 -13.14 28.80 -13.36
C GLU A 120 -13.41 29.93 -14.36
N PRO A 121 -12.38 30.49 -14.97
CA PRO A 121 -12.59 31.61 -15.91
C PRO A 121 -13.42 31.25 -17.11
N VAL A 122 -13.57 29.97 -17.35
CA VAL A 122 -14.32 29.49 -18.51
C VAL A 122 -15.82 29.61 -18.30
N THR A 123 -16.21 29.67 -17.08
CA THR A 123 -17.61 29.72 -16.73
C THR A 123 -18.18 31.12 -16.65
#